data_4805a3ece9d50005dcf0616c7d6b55a9
#
_entry.id   4805a3ece9d50005dcf0616c7d6b55a9
#
_cell.length_a   1.000
_cell.length_b   1.000
_cell.length_c   1.000
_cell.angle_alpha   90.00
_cell.angle_beta   90.00
_cell.angle_gamma   90.00
#
_symmetry.space_group_name_H-M   'P 1'
#
loop_
_entity.id
_entity.type
_entity.pdbx_description
1 polymer ?
#
loop_
_entity_poly.entity_id
_entity_poly.type
_entity_poly.pdbx_seq_one_letter_code
_entity_poly.pdbx_strand_id
1 'polypeptide(L)'
;IGQKVCNPTFGEGNWHNPDQDRDVPFEDLRWSHFKNFEPTRMFQTVSQDVFSFIKHLNSGKESAYSRFMESAIFLIQSPRNLVKIVEGINSLDMNNRDTMGDVYEYILGKMAASGNNGQFRTPRHIIRMMVDMMKPTLDDTICDPAMGSAGFIVESAKYVTEHYRTELMKKDRARHFRITMLNG
;
A
#
# COMPACT_ATOMS: atom_id res chain seq x y z
N ILE A 1 -6.31 0.72 4.60
CA ILE A 1 -6.41 0.25 3.21
C ILE A 1 -7.86 0.01 2.86
N GLY A 2 -8.64 -0.75 3.65
CA GLY A 2 -10.05 -1.04 3.38
C GLY A 2 -10.94 0.20 3.25
N GLN A 3 -10.78 1.25 4.07
CA GLN A 3 -11.57 2.47 3.97
C GLN A 3 -11.26 3.31 2.73
N LYS A 4 -10.02 3.27 2.20
CA LYS A 4 -9.67 4.00 0.97
C LYS A 4 -10.00 3.25 -0.29
N VAL A 5 -9.95 1.93 -0.25
CA VAL A 5 -10.28 1.05 -1.38
C VAL A 5 -11.80 0.93 -1.55
N CYS A 6 -12.54 0.93 -0.44
CA CYS A 6 -14.01 0.96 -0.41
C CYS A 6 -14.55 2.38 -0.22
N ASN A 7 -13.99 3.36 -0.90
CA ASN A 7 -14.44 4.74 -0.95
C ASN A 7 -15.78 4.84 -1.73
N PRO A 8 -16.53 5.95 -1.67
CA PRO A 8 -17.93 6.11 -2.16
C PRO A 8 -18.27 5.53 -3.53
N THR A 9 -17.27 5.29 -4.39
CA THR A 9 -17.46 4.64 -5.69
C THR A 9 -17.93 3.16 -5.58
N PHE A 10 -17.72 2.52 -4.42
CA PHE A 10 -18.13 1.14 -4.12
C PHE A 10 -19.09 1.11 -2.92
N GLY A 11 -19.90 2.17 -2.75
CA GLY A 11 -20.67 2.40 -1.53
C GLY A 11 -21.91 1.52 -1.37
N GLU A 12 -22.58 1.21 -2.46
CA GLU A 12 -23.84 0.46 -2.48
C GLU A 12 -23.77 -0.65 -3.53
N GLY A 13 -24.47 -1.75 -3.27
CA GLY A 13 -24.52 -2.89 -4.16
C GLY A 13 -23.61 -4.03 -3.78
N ASN A 14 -23.45 -4.98 -4.70
CA ASN A 14 -22.68 -6.19 -4.51
C ASN A 14 -21.51 -6.24 -5.49
N TRP A 15 -20.43 -6.88 -5.05
CA TRP A 15 -19.34 -7.31 -5.89
C TRP A 15 -19.45 -8.81 -6.17
N HIS A 16 -19.36 -9.19 -7.43
CA HIS A 16 -19.31 -10.60 -7.80
C HIS A 16 -17.90 -11.13 -7.55
N ASN A 17 -17.76 -12.07 -6.61
CA ASN A 17 -16.51 -12.73 -6.30
C ASN A 17 -16.26 -13.86 -7.30
N PRO A 18 -15.28 -13.71 -8.24
CA PRO A 18 -15.03 -14.71 -9.27
C PRO A 18 -14.39 -15.99 -8.71
N ASP A 19 -13.71 -15.93 -7.56
CA ASP A 19 -13.06 -17.09 -6.96
C ASP A 19 -14.07 -18.00 -6.21
N GLN A 20 -15.22 -17.46 -5.81
CA GLN A 20 -16.26 -18.16 -5.06
C GLN A 20 -17.59 -18.26 -5.82
N ASP A 21 -17.69 -17.65 -7.01
CA ASP A 21 -18.88 -17.57 -7.84
C ASP A 21 -20.13 -17.12 -7.05
N ARG A 22 -20.00 -16.04 -6.30
CA ARG A 22 -21.08 -15.46 -5.46
C ARG A 22 -21.00 -13.95 -5.36
N ASP A 23 -22.14 -13.35 -5.10
CA ASP A 23 -22.23 -11.92 -4.84
C ASP A 23 -21.97 -11.60 -3.35
N VAL A 24 -21.15 -10.61 -3.10
CA VAL A 24 -20.76 -10.15 -1.77
C VAL A 24 -21.08 -8.66 -1.66
N PRO A 25 -21.83 -8.23 -0.61
CA PRO A 25 -22.07 -6.81 -0.39
C PRO A 25 -20.78 -6.03 -0.21
N PHE A 26 -20.64 -4.88 -0.88
CA PHE A 26 -19.46 -4.02 -0.69
C PHE A 26 -19.27 -3.57 0.76
N GLU A 27 -20.36 -3.50 1.53
CA GLU A 27 -20.31 -3.20 2.95
C GLU A 27 -19.48 -4.23 3.73
N ASP A 28 -19.67 -5.50 3.47
CA ASP A 28 -18.98 -6.59 4.16
C ASP A 28 -17.47 -6.61 3.87
N LEU A 29 -17.05 -6.01 2.76
CA LEU A 29 -15.63 -5.88 2.40
C LEU A 29 -14.92 -4.72 3.12
N ARG A 30 -15.66 -3.88 3.86
CA ARG A 30 -15.10 -2.71 4.57
C ARG A 30 -14.53 -3.11 5.93
N TRP A 31 -13.37 -2.52 6.25
CA TRP A 31 -12.75 -2.66 7.57
C TRP A 31 -13.72 -2.34 8.72
N SER A 32 -14.50 -1.27 8.59
CA SER A 32 -15.49 -0.84 9.60
C SER A 32 -16.57 -1.89 9.91
N HIS A 33 -16.86 -2.76 8.96
CA HIS A 33 -17.85 -3.82 9.07
C HIS A 33 -17.23 -5.15 9.52
N PHE A 34 -16.30 -5.71 8.74
CA PHE A 34 -15.80 -7.05 9.02
C PHE A 34 -14.99 -7.15 10.34
N LYS A 35 -14.40 -6.07 10.83
CA LYS A 35 -13.72 -6.07 12.13
C LYS A 35 -14.62 -6.41 13.31
N ASN A 36 -15.94 -6.24 13.15
CA ASN A 36 -16.94 -6.52 14.18
C ASN A 36 -17.61 -7.89 13.98
N PHE A 37 -17.22 -8.65 12.98
CA PHE A 37 -17.79 -9.97 12.73
C PHE A 37 -17.31 -10.98 13.76
N GLU A 38 -18.10 -12.02 13.96
CA GLU A 38 -17.71 -13.20 14.72
C GLU A 38 -16.44 -13.83 14.09
N PRO A 39 -15.51 -14.40 14.89
CA PRO A 39 -14.20 -14.85 14.41
C PRO A 39 -14.21 -15.72 13.16
N THR A 40 -15.13 -16.67 13.07
CA THR A 40 -15.22 -17.59 11.91
C THR A 40 -15.72 -16.85 10.67
N ARG A 41 -16.74 -16.01 10.82
CA ARG A 41 -17.26 -15.16 9.74
C ARG A 41 -16.22 -14.15 9.28
N MET A 42 -15.53 -13.49 10.23
CA MET A 42 -14.44 -12.57 9.91
C MET A 42 -13.37 -13.26 9.06
N PHE A 43 -12.96 -14.46 9.47
CA PHE A 43 -11.95 -15.22 8.76
C PHE A 43 -12.39 -15.59 7.34
N GLN A 44 -13.62 -16.07 7.16
CA GLN A 44 -14.17 -16.39 5.85
C GLN A 44 -14.27 -15.15 4.97
N THR A 45 -14.85 -14.06 5.49
CA THR A 45 -14.97 -12.80 4.74
C THR A 45 -13.61 -12.24 4.32
N VAL A 46 -12.63 -12.22 5.23
CA VAL A 46 -11.31 -11.65 4.91
C VAL A 46 -10.53 -12.53 3.94
N SER A 47 -10.48 -13.85 4.18
CA SER A 47 -9.68 -14.77 3.36
C SER A 47 -10.27 -15.02 1.98
N GLN A 48 -11.61 -15.11 1.87
CA GLN A 48 -12.27 -15.48 0.64
C GLN A 48 -12.77 -14.28 -0.17
N ASP A 49 -13.27 -13.25 0.50
CA ASP A 49 -13.92 -12.13 -0.18
C ASP A 49 -13.03 -10.87 -0.24
N VAL A 50 -12.57 -10.36 0.91
CA VAL A 50 -11.74 -9.13 0.94
C VAL A 50 -10.43 -9.34 0.21
N PHE A 51 -9.77 -10.48 0.43
CA PHE A 51 -8.50 -10.78 -0.23
C PHE A 51 -8.68 -10.96 -1.74
N SER A 52 -9.70 -11.69 -2.17
CA SER A 52 -10.07 -11.86 -3.58
C SER A 52 -10.43 -10.50 -4.21
N PHE A 53 -11.24 -9.66 -3.53
CA PHE A 53 -11.57 -8.32 -4.00
C PHE A 53 -10.32 -7.46 -4.25
N ILE A 54 -9.38 -7.43 -3.29
CA ILE A 54 -8.13 -6.69 -3.43
C ILE A 54 -7.31 -7.23 -4.63
N LYS A 55 -7.27 -8.54 -4.79
CA LYS A 55 -6.56 -9.22 -5.87
C LYS A 55 -7.10 -8.84 -7.25
N HIS A 56 -8.40 -8.72 -7.39
CA HIS A 56 -9.09 -8.40 -8.64
C HIS A 56 -9.37 -6.90 -8.87
N LEU A 57 -8.92 -6.02 -7.98
CA LEU A 57 -9.29 -4.59 -7.98
C LEU A 57 -9.02 -3.84 -9.28
N ASN A 58 -8.09 -4.30 -10.10
CA ASN A 58 -7.73 -3.73 -11.40
C ASN A 58 -7.61 -4.78 -12.51
N SER A 59 -8.35 -5.88 -12.41
CA SER A 59 -8.25 -7.02 -13.31
C SER A 59 -8.56 -6.73 -14.80
N GLY A 60 -9.08 -5.54 -15.11
CA GLY A 60 -9.32 -5.11 -16.51
C GLY A 60 -8.20 -4.28 -17.14
N LYS A 61 -7.11 -4.01 -16.45
CA LYS A 61 -5.99 -3.18 -16.93
C LYS A 61 -4.66 -3.87 -16.62
N GLU A 62 -3.79 -4.00 -17.61
CA GLU A 62 -2.38 -4.35 -17.37
C GLU A 62 -1.73 -3.26 -16.53
N SER A 63 -1.63 -3.51 -15.23
CA SER A 63 -0.97 -2.64 -14.27
C SER A 63 0.09 -3.42 -13.49
N ALA A 64 1.11 -2.73 -12.98
CA ALA A 64 2.08 -3.34 -12.07
C ALA A 64 1.38 -3.98 -10.87
N TYR A 65 0.32 -3.34 -10.35
CA TYR A 65 -0.50 -3.86 -9.26
C TYR A 65 -1.11 -5.23 -9.58
N SER A 66 -1.76 -5.39 -10.74
CA SER A 66 -2.41 -6.65 -11.14
C SER A 66 -1.39 -7.79 -11.21
N ARG A 67 -0.23 -7.55 -11.81
CA ARG A 67 0.86 -8.55 -11.92
C ARG A 67 1.40 -8.98 -10.55
N PHE A 68 1.61 -8.04 -9.61
CA PHE A 68 2.07 -8.38 -8.27
C PHE A 68 1.01 -9.10 -7.43
N MET A 69 -0.25 -8.73 -7.59
CA MET A 69 -1.34 -9.33 -6.81
C MET A 69 -1.77 -10.71 -7.32
N GLU A 70 -1.47 -11.05 -8.56
CA GLU A 70 -1.80 -12.37 -9.14
C GLU A 70 -1.22 -13.52 -8.31
N SER A 71 0.03 -13.39 -7.87
CA SER A 71 0.72 -14.41 -7.04
C SER A 71 0.50 -14.27 -5.54
N ALA A 72 -0.30 -13.31 -5.10
CA ALA A 72 -0.53 -13.08 -3.67
C ALA A 72 -1.34 -14.21 -3.04
N ILE A 73 -0.90 -14.67 -1.87
CA ILE A 73 -1.50 -15.77 -1.11
C ILE A 73 -1.88 -15.29 0.28
N PHE A 74 -3.07 -15.66 0.74
CA PHE A 74 -3.50 -15.40 2.11
C PHE A 74 -2.85 -16.40 3.07
N LEU A 75 -1.98 -15.94 3.96
CA LEU A 75 -1.12 -16.80 4.80
C LEU A 75 -1.65 -17.01 6.23
N ILE A 76 -2.67 -16.28 6.68
CA ILE A 76 -3.20 -16.42 8.03
C ILE A 76 -4.03 -17.69 8.08
N GLN A 77 -3.64 -18.64 8.94
CA GLN A 77 -4.20 -20.00 8.93
C GLN A 77 -5.37 -20.22 9.91
N SER A 78 -5.65 -19.27 10.80
CA SER A 78 -6.71 -19.47 11.79
C SER A 78 -7.51 -18.21 12.10
N PRO A 79 -8.81 -18.36 12.39
CA PRO A 79 -9.67 -17.25 12.82
C PRO A 79 -9.10 -16.50 14.04
N ARG A 80 -8.59 -17.24 15.03
CA ARG A 80 -8.02 -16.66 16.26
C ARG A 80 -6.82 -15.73 15.97
N ASN A 81 -5.97 -16.10 15.04
CA ASN A 81 -4.81 -15.27 14.67
C ASN A 81 -5.26 -14.02 13.91
N LEU A 82 -6.25 -14.16 13.01
CA LEU A 82 -6.80 -13.02 12.31
C LEU A 82 -7.42 -12.00 13.26
N VAL A 83 -8.24 -12.46 14.23
CA VAL A 83 -8.84 -11.57 15.24
C VAL A 83 -7.78 -10.77 15.99
N LYS A 84 -6.72 -11.41 16.47
CA LYS A 84 -5.61 -10.72 17.16
C LYS A 84 -4.96 -9.65 16.28
N ILE A 85 -4.75 -9.96 15.00
CA ILE A 85 -4.18 -9.00 14.04
C ILE A 85 -5.14 -7.82 13.83
N VAL A 86 -6.42 -8.10 13.63
CA VAL A 86 -7.45 -7.07 13.42
C VAL A 86 -7.58 -6.16 14.64
N GLU A 87 -7.62 -6.74 15.85
CA GLU A 87 -7.65 -5.98 17.10
C GLU A 87 -6.39 -5.12 17.27
N GLY A 88 -5.22 -5.70 17.02
CA GLY A 88 -3.94 -4.98 17.08
C GLY A 88 -3.90 -3.80 16.10
N ILE A 89 -4.32 -3.98 14.85
CA ILE A 89 -4.39 -2.91 13.86
C ILE A 89 -5.45 -1.86 14.26
N ASN A 90 -6.60 -2.30 14.80
CA ASN A 90 -7.68 -1.41 15.20
C ASN A 90 -7.29 -0.50 16.37
N SER A 91 -6.34 -0.92 17.21
CA SER A 91 -5.81 -0.11 18.31
C SER A 91 -4.84 0.99 17.86
N LEU A 92 -4.38 0.97 16.60
CA LEU A 92 -3.44 1.95 16.05
C LEU A 92 -4.20 3.12 15.41
N ASP A 93 -3.73 4.34 15.63
CA ASP A 93 -4.23 5.52 14.91
C ASP A 93 -3.71 5.52 13.47
N MET A 94 -4.44 4.82 12.59
CA MET A 94 -4.12 4.71 11.16
C MET A 94 -4.53 5.94 10.34
N ASN A 95 -5.11 6.97 10.95
CA ASN A 95 -5.43 8.22 10.25
C ASN A 95 -4.19 9.10 10.07
N ASN A 96 -3.20 8.93 10.93
CA ASN A 96 -1.91 9.59 10.79
C ASN A 96 -1.02 8.82 9.80
N ARG A 97 -0.62 9.48 8.71
CA ARG A 97 0.26 8.88 7.68
C ARG A 97 1.64 8.55 8.20
N ASP A 98 2.13 9.32 9.16
CA ASP A 98 3.44 9.08 9.76
C ASP A 98 3.40 7.82 10.63
N THR A 99 2.35 7.65 11.45
CA THR A 99 2.14 6.42 12.24
C THR A 99 2.06 5.17 11.36
N MET A 100 1.37 5.24 10.20
CA MET A 100 1.34 4.13 9.25
C MET A 100 2.74 3.77 8.71
N GLY A 101 3.54 4.78 8.42
CA GLY A 101 4.92 4.61 7.98
C GLY A 101 5.78 3.93 9.05
N ASP A 102 5.69 4.42 10.27
CA ASP A 102 6.46 3.91 11.42
C ASP A 102 6.11 2.45 11.76
N VAL A 103 4.81 2.11 11.74
CA VAL A 103 4.35 0.72 11.93
C VAL A 103 4.91 -0.20 10.85
N TYR A 104 4.87 0.24 9.60
CA TYR A 104 5.42 -0.54 8.50
C TYR A 104 6.94 -0.74 8.64
N GLU A 105 7.68 0.32 8.96
CA GLU A 105 9.14 0.24 9.20
C GLU A 105 9.47 -0.66 10.40
N TYR A 106 8.69 -0.58 11.48
CA TYR A 106 8.85 -1.46 12.64
C TYR A 106 8.67 -2.94 12.29
N ILE A 107 7.61 -3.27 11.55
CA ILE A 107 7.35 -4.65 11.11
C ILE A 107 8.49 -5.16 10.23
N LEU A 108 8.95 -4.36 9.27
CA LEU A 108 10.07 -4.73 8.40
C LEU A 108 11.37 -4.88 9.17
N GLY A 109 11.65 -4.02 10.15
CA GLY A 109 12.80 -4.14 11.05
C GLY A 109 12.78 -5.44 11.86
N LYS A 110 11.60 -5.84 12.35
CA LYS A 110 11.42 -7.12 13.06
C LYS A 110 11.61 -8.33 12.14
N MET A 111 11.13 -8.26 10.91
CA MET A 111 11.34 -9.33 9.92
C MET A 111 12.82 -9.46 9.53
N ALA A 112 13.54 -8.37 9.37
CA ALA A 112 14.97 -8.35 9.10
C ALA A 112 15.77 -8.95 10.28
N ALA A 113 15.42 -8.60 11.52
CA ALA A 113 16.06 -9.13 12.72
C ALA A 113 15.84 -10.63 12.94
N SER A 114 14.74 -11.20 12.40
CA SER A 114 14.46 -12.64 12.44
C SER A 114 15.25 -13.48 11.42
N GLY A 115 16.14 -12.87 10.64
CA GLY A 115 17.05 -13.56 9.71
C GLY A 115 16.43 -13.96 8.37
N ASN A 116 15.14 -13.68 8.16
CA ASN A 116 14.44 -14.14 6.95
C ASN A 116 14.57 -13.23 5.74
N ASN A 117 15.00 -11.98 5.90
CA ASN A 117 15.32 -11.08 4.80
C ASN A 117 16.28 -9.99 5.29
N GLY A 118 17.55 -10.09 4.93
CA GLY A 118 18.61 -9.16 5.30
C GLY A 118 18.55 -7.80 4.56
N GLN A 119 17.37 -7.25 4.32
CA GLN A 119 17.26 -5.92 3.74
C GLN A 119 17.45 -4.87 4.82
N PHE A 120 18.62 -4.26 4.84
CA PHE A 120 18.87 -3.05 5.61
C PHE A 120 18.21 -1.88 4.88
N ARG A 121 17.21 -1.29 5.51
CA ARG A 121 16.55 -0.09 4.98
C ARG A 121 17.13 1.13 5.67
N THR A 122 17.46 2.14 4.87
CA THR A 122 17.80 3.45 5.42
C THR A 122 16.56 4.04 6.10
N PRO A 123 16.65 4.47 7.37
CA PRO A 123 15.53 5.09 8.07
C PRO A 123 14.99 6.30 7.31
N ARG A 124 13.65 6.45 7.29
CA ARG A 124 12.98 7.47 6.50
C ARG A 124 13.45 8.89 6.81
N HIS A 125 13.68 9.22 8.08
CA HIS A 125 14.17 10.54 8.48
C HIS A 125 15.56 10.85 7.93
N ILE A 126 16.42 9.84 7.76
CA ILE A 126 17.74 9.98 7.13
C ILE A 126 17.58 10.20 5.63
N ILE A 127 16.72 9.42 4.95
CA ILE A 127 16.43 9.60 3.53
C ILE A 127 15.92 11.03 3.28
N ARG A 128 14.96 11.48 4.08
CA ARG A 128 14.39 12.82 3.98
C ARG A 128 15.45 13.90 4.16
N MET A 129 16.29 13.80 5.18
CA MET A 129 17.41 14.72 5.39
C MET A 129 18.32 14.78 4.17
N MET A 130 18.69 13.64 3.58
CA MET A 130 19.53 13.58 2.40
C MET A 130 18.87 14.24 1.19
N VAL A 131 17.60 13.98 0.94
CA VAL A 131 16.82 14.60 -0.15
C VAL A 131 16.70 16.11 0.06
N ASP A 132 16.42 16.56 1.28
CA ASP A 132 16.34 18.00 1.62
C ASP A 132 17.69 18.72 1.42
N MET A 133 18.81 18.04 1.65
CA MET A 133 20.14 18.56 1.38
C MET A 133 20.45 18.63 -0.13
N MET A 134 20.07 17.63 -0.89
CA MET A 134 20.31 17.53 -2.34
C MET A 134 19.40 18.47 -3.15
N LYS A 135 18.21 18.79 -2.67
CA LYS A 135 17.23 19.68 -3.30
C LYS A 135 16.97 19.36 -4.77
N PRO A 136 16.50 18.16 -5.10
CA PRO A 136 16.28 17.78 -6.49
C PRO A 136 15.29 18.71 -7.18
N THR A 137 15.56 19.01 -8.46
CA THR A 137 14.75 19.89 -9.30
C THR A 137 14.05 19.10 -10.41
N LEU A 138 13.12 19.73 -11.13
CA LEU A 138 12.46 19.09 -12.29
C LEU A 138 13.38 18.92 -13.53
N ASP A 139 14.61 19.39 -13.50
CA ASP A 139 15.58 19.20 -14.58
C ASP A 139 16.52 18.02 -14.32
N ASP A 140 16.44 17.42 -13.12
CA ASP A 140 17.28 16.31 -12.72
C ASP A 140 16.72 14.96 -13.19
N THR A 141 17.62 13.99 -13.33
CA THR A 141 17.31 12.58 -13.43
C THR A 141 17.89 11.88 -12.22
N ILE A 142 17.06 11.19 -11.45
CA ILE A 142 17.42 10.51 -10.23
C ILE A 142 17.46 9.01 -10.50
N CYS A 143 18.54 8.35 -10.13
CA CYS A 143 18.69 6.90 -10.25
C CYS A 143 19.12 6.30 -8.92
N ASP A 144 18.39 5.28 -8.47
CA ASP A 144 18.77 4.44 -7.34
C ASP A 144 18.98 3.00 -7.82
N PRO A 145 20.24 2.62 -8.13
CA PRO A 145 20.53 1.27 -8.68
C PRO A 145 20.36 0.14 -7.66
N ALA A 146 20.17 0.47 -6.40
CA ALA A 146 19.92 -0.47 -5.31
C ALA A 146 18.58 -0.17 -4.60
N MET A 147 17.59 0.21 -5.38
CA MET A 147 16.33 0.82 -4.98
C MET A 147 15.61 0.12 -3.82
N GLY A 148 15.68 -1.21 -3.73
CA GLY A 148 14.96 -1.97 -2.71
C GLY A 148 13.46 -1.65 -2.72
N SER A 149 12.98 -1.00 -1.65
CA SER A 149 11.59 -0.53 -1.55
C SER A 149 11.36 0.88 -2.08
N ALA A 150 12.29 1.40 -2.85
CA ALA A 150 12.24 2.71 -3.48
C ALA A 150 12.20 3.91 -2.50
N GLY A 151 12.77 3.77 -1.30
CA GLY A 151 12.71 4.82 -0.28
C GLY A 151 13.21 6.18 -0.76
N PHE A 152 14.39 6.23 -1.38
CA PHE A 152 14.96 7.46 -1.94
C PHE A 152 14.15 8.02 -3.11
N ILE A 153 13.70 7.15 -4.01
CA ILE A 153 12.87 7.54 -5.17
C ILE A 153 11.55 8.16 -4.70
N VAL A 154 10.88 7.52 -3.75
CA VAL A 154 9.59 8.00 -3.21
C VAL A 154 9.75 9.34 -2.49
N GLU A 155 10.79 9.51 -1.66
CA GLU A 155 10.99 10.76 -0.93
C GLU A 155 11.43 11.89 -1.87
N SER A 156 12.24 11.60 -2.89
CA SER A 156 12.57 12.56 -3.95
C SER A 156 11.34 13.00 -4.75
N ALA A 157 10.47 12.06 -5.10
CA ALA A 157 9.19 12.37 -5.76
C ALA A 157 8.30 13.26 -4.92
N LYS A 158 8.24 13.01 -3.61
CA LYS A 158 7.53 13.85 -2.65
C LYS A 158 8.08 15.26 -2.61
N TYR A 159 9.40 15.39 -2.43
CA TYR A 159 10.09 16.68 -2.40
C TYR A 159 9.76 17.51 -3.64
N VAL A 160 9.94 16.93 -4.84
CA VAL A 160 9.65 17.61 -6.11
C VAL A 160 8.15 17.99 -6.22
N THR A 161 7.26 17.13 -5.81
CA THR A 161 5.81 17.41 -5.83
C THR A 161 5.43 18.55 -4.90
N GLU A 162 6.06 18.66 -3.74
CA GLU A 162 5.81 19.71 -2.76
C GLU A 162 6.38 21.07 -3.22
N HIS A 163 7.60 21.08 -3.77
CA HIS A 163 8.30 22.32 -4.11
C HIS A 163 7.99 22.86 -5.51
N TYR A 164 7.61 21.99 -6.46
CA TYR A 164 7.40 22.35 -7.87
C TYR A 164 5.97 22.07 -8.34
N ARG A 165 5.01 22.18 -7.43
CA ARG A 165 3.60 21.86 -7.70
C ARG A 165 3.02 22.60 -8.91
N THR A 166 3.35 23.88 -9.06
CA THR A 166 2.87 24.72 -10.15
C THR A 166 3.47 24.33 -11.50
N GLU A 167 4.77 24.03 -11.53
CA GLU A 167 5.47 23.62 -12.74
C GLU A 167 4.99 22.22 -13.20
N LEU A 168 4.64 21.35 -12.29
CA LEU A 168 4.09 20.03 -12.59
C LEU A 168 2.70 20.06 -13.25
N MET A 169 2.03 21.22 -13.29
CA MET A 169 0.81 21.40 -14.09
C MET A 169 1.09 21.49 -15.60
N LYS A 170 2.34 21.80 -16.00
CA LYS A 170 2.75 21.82 -17.41
C LYS A 170 2.93 20.40 -17.92
N LYS A 171 2.33 20.06 -19.08
CA LYS A 171 2.31 18.71 -19.65
C LYS A 171 3.69 18.07 -19.80
N ASP A 172 4.66 18.84 -20.29
CA ASP A 172 6.02 18.36 -20.53
C ASP A 172 6.76 18.05 -19.23
N ARG A 173 6.64 18.91 -18.21
CA ARG A 173 7.21 18.71 -16.88
C ARG A 173 6.58 17.52 -16.16
N ALA A 174 5.26 17.39 -16.24
CA ALA A 174 4.55 16.25 -15.70
C ALA A 174 4.94 14.93 -16.40
N ARG A 175 5.20 14.97 -17.72
CA ARG A 175 5.67 13.80 -18.47
C ARG A 175 7.07 13.40 -18.04
N HIS A 176 8.00 14.36 -17.96
CA HIS A 176 9.35 14.10 -17.49
C HIS A 176 9.36 13.47 -16.09
N PHE A 177 8.66 14.07 -15.14
CA PHE A 177 8.52 13.58 -13.78
C PHE A 177 8.01 12.12 -13.70
N ARG A 178 7.02 11.77 -14.53
CA ARG A 178 6.38 10.42 -14.49
C ARG A 178 7.16 9.33 -15.21
N ILE A 179 7.93 9.68 -16.21
CA ILE A 179 8.47 8.68 -17.16
C ILE A 179 9.99 8.59 -17.09
N THR A 180 10.71 9.72 -16.92
CA THR A 180 12.15 9.75 -17.12
C THR A 180 12.94 10.25 -15.92
N MET A 181 12.32 11.00 -15.01
CA MET A 181 13.01 11.61 -13.88
C MET A 181 13.46 10.59 -12.83
N LEU A 182 12.61 9.61 -12.53
CA LEU A 182 12.81 8.69 -11.42
C LEU A 182 13.07 7.28 -11.96
N ASN A 183 14.24 6.73 -11.66
CA ASN A 183 14.73 5.45 -12.16
C ASN A 183 15.32 4.60 -11.02
N GLY A 184 15.14 3.27 -11.13
CA GLY A 184 15.69 2.31 -10.18
C GLY A 184 15.47 0.87 -10.60
#